data_1a6d2aa6f64d5919fb4073c85df2d1a4
#
_entry.id   1a6d2aa6f64d5919fb4073c85df2d1a4
#
_cell.length_a   1.000
_cell.length_b   1.000
_cell.length_c   1.000
_cell.angle_alpha   90.00
_cell.angle_beta   90.00
_cell.angle_gamma   90.00
#
_symmetry.space_group_name_H-M   'P 1'
#
loop_
_entity.id
_entity.type
_entity.pdbx_description
1 polymer ?
#
loop_
_entity_poly.entity_id
_entity_poly.type
_entity_poly.pdbx_seq_one_letter_code
_entity_poly.pdbx_strand_id
1 'polypeptide(L)'
;MSYIRRSLEKIVLQVTKEYPVVLLSGPRQVGKTTMLKKLMEGTERNYVSLDDLQERELARTDPELFLQLHKPPILIDEVQYAPELFPYIKIIVDKEQKKGDFWLTGSQVFSLMRGVQESLAGRVALLSLSSLSQAEAYGGEEEMFTLNTESLLSRKKGRKLADAEEIFKRIFKGSMPAIVSEDISSPGIFYNSYLSTYIERDVKSLSDAIDSLKFLRFITALAARCSQMLNVSELARDAELNQKQVKDWLGILETLGIIFYLYPYSNNLLKRLVRTPKVYFYDTGLVAYLTKWSSPETLASGAMSGAILENYVVSEIRKTYLNQGKEAFMYYYRDKDAKEIDLVLEQDGELHPIEIKKSANPAAEILRVFPVLDKSSLKRGKGAVICLKTDLSAFNKDNYIVPIWMI
;
A
#
# COMPACT_ATOMS: atom_id res chain seq x y z
N MET A 1 2.61 -14.97 18.86
CA MET A 1 2.45 -14.54 17.43
C MET A 1 3.45 -15.29 16.58
N SER A 2 3.01 -16.03 15.58
CA SER A 2 3.91 -16.56 14.57
C SER A 2 4.30 -15.42 13.62
N TYR A 3 5.59 -15.16 13.47
CA TYR A 3 6.08 -14.13 12.55
C TYR A 3 5.78 -14.52 11.10
N ILE A 4 5.08 -13.66 10.37
CA ILE A 4 4.88 -13.81 8.93
C ILE A 4 6.04 -13.08 8.24
N ARG A 5 6.85 -13.83 7.49
CA ARG A 5 8.00 -13.30 6.78
C ARG A 5 7.57 -12.25 5.77
N ARG A 6 8.30 -11.12 5.75
CA ARG A 6 8.01 -10.03 4.82
C ARG A 6 8.97 -10.07 3.62
N SER A 7 8.41 -9.86 2.46
CA SER A 7 9.18 -9.87 1.21
C SER A 7 10.18 -8.72 1.14
N LEU A 8 9.84 -7.58 1.77
CA LEU A 8 10.68 -6.40 1.86
C LEU A 8 11.97 -6.62 2.69
N GLU A 9 12.07 -7.68 3.50
CA GLU A 9 13.27 -7.99 4.30
C GLU A 9 14.55 -8.03 3.48
N LYS A 10 14.50 -8.69 2.30
CA LYS A 10 15.64 -8.79 1.39
C LYS A 10 16.12 -7.42 0.94
N ILE A 11 15.19 -6.52 0.65
CA ILE A 11 15.49 -5.15 0.19
C ILE A 11 16.07 -4.31 1.34
N VAL A 12 15.51 -4.42 2.55
CA VAL A 12 16.06 -3.75 3.74
C VAL A 12 17.52 -4.15 3.96
N LEU A 13 17.83 -5.45 3.92
CA LEU A 13 19.20 -5.95 4.08
C LEU A 13 20.14 -5.50 2.95
N GLN A 14 19.62 -5.41 1.71
CA GLN A 14 20.39 -4.89 0.58
C GLN A 14 20.72 -3.41 0.77
N VAL A 15 19.71 -2.56 0.97
CA VAL A 15 19.92 -1.10 1.07
C VAL A 15 20.70 -0.71 2.33
N THR A 16 20.68 -1.55 3.38
CA THR A 16 21.51 -1.37 4.58
C THR A 16 23.02 -1.40 4.25
N LYS A 17 23.43 -2.11 3.20
CA LYS A 17 24.82 -2.14 2.73
C LYS A 17 25.19 -0.94 1.85
N GLU A 18 24.18 -0.20 1.37
CA GLU A 18 24.36 0.89 0.40
C GLU A 18 24.18 2.27 1.05
N TYR A 19 23.28 2.37 2.02
CA TYR A 19 22.88 3.63 2.67
C TYR A 19 23.25 3.63 4.15
N PRO A 20 23.71 4.77 4.71
CA PRO A 20 23.97 4.87 6.16
C PRO A 20 22.67 4.87 6.98
N VAL A 21 21.58 5.33 6.43
CA VAL A 21 20.26 5.39 7.09
C VAL A 21 19.22 4.64 6.24
N VAL A 22 18.44 3.80 6.89
CA VAL A 22 17.25 3.16 6.28
C VAL A 22 16.01 3.61 7.06
N LEU A 23 15.06 4.25 6.41
CA LEU A 23 13.79 4.66 7.01
C LEU A 23 12.67 3.77 6.45
N LEU A 24 12.03 3.02 7.35
CA LEU A 24 10.87 2.19 7.05
C LEU A 24 9.60 2.88 7.51
N SER A 25 8.81 3.36 6.56
CA SER A 25 7.51 3.98 6.79
C SER A 25 6.35 3.02 6.49
N GLY A 26 5.13 3.45 6.75
CA GLY A 26 3.91 2.72 6.42
C GLY A 26 2.84 2.79 7.50
N PRO A 27 1.62 2.30 7.24
CA PRO A 27 0.50 2.31 8.18
C PRO A 27 0.85 1.71 9.53
N ARG A 28 0.06 2.05 10.56
CA ARG A 28 0.15 1.36 11.86
C ARG A 28 -0.24 -0.10 11.73
N GLN A 29 0.32 -0.94 12.59
CA GLN A 29 0.02 -2.38 12.72
C GLN A 29 0.35 -3.25 11.50
N VAL A 30 1.08 -2.73 10.50
CA VAL A 30 1.56 -3.54 9.36
C VAL A 30 2.83 -4.34 9.67
N GLY A 31 3.40 -4.19 10.88
CA GLY A 31 4.53 -5.00 11.36
C GLY A 31 5.91 -4.41 11.10
N LYS A 32 6.08 -3.08 10.95
CA LYS A 32 7.37 -2.40 10.72
C LYS A 32 8.41 -2.78 11.77
N THR A 33 8.11 -2.49 13.02
CA THR A 33 9.00 -2.76 14.17
C THR A 33 9.28 -4.25 14.32
N THR A 34 8.25 -5.09 14.16
CA THR A 34 8.37 -6.56 14.25
C THR A 34 9.34 -7.09 13.19
N MET A 35 9.22 -6.63 11.94
CA MET A 35 10.12 -7.03 10.85
C MET A 35 11.56 -6.61 11.13
N LEU A 36 11.80 -5.35 11.52
CA LEU A 36 13.16 -4.88 11.79
C LEU A 36 13.77 -5.55 13.03
N LYS A 37 12.99 -5.78 14.10
CA LYS A 37 13.44 -6.58 15.24
C LYS A 37 13.83 -8.00 14.84
N LYS A 38 13.05 -8.62 13.94
CA LYS A 38 13.39 -9.95 13.41
C LYS A 38 14.70 -9.94 12.61
N LEU A 39 14.93 -8.91 11.81
CA LEU A 39 16.17 -8.77 11.03
C LEU A 39 17.40 -8.43 11.87
N MET A 40 17.23 -7.83 13.05
CA MET A 40 18.36 -7.54 13.93
C MET A 40 18.75 -8.71 14.85
N GLU A 41 17.97 -9.80 14.92
CA GLU A 41 18.31 -10.97 15.70
C GLU A 41 19.69 -11.52 15.30
N GLY A 42 20.56 -11.71 16.28
CA GLY A 42 21.94 -12.17 16.05
C GLY A 42 22.91 -11.10 15.54
N THR A 43 22.50 -9.83 15.51
CA THR A 43 23.38 -8.69 15.21
C THR A 43 23.68 -7.87 16.46
N GLU A 44 24.68 -6.99 16.39
CA GLU A 44 25.03 -6.05 17.48
C GLU A 44 24.19 -4.77 17.48
N ARG A 45 23.12 -4.70 16.67
CA ARG A 45 22.27 -3.51 16.53
C ARG A 45 21.48 -3.26 17.81
N ASN A 46 21.60 -2.07 18.36
CA ASN A 46 20.80 -1.60 19.49
C ASN A 46 19.35 -1.30 19.07
N TYR A 47 18.44 -1.31 20.03
CA TYR A 47 17.03 -0.93 19.83
C TYR A 47 16.60 0.07 20.89
N VAL A 48 15.94 1.14 20.45
CA VAL A 48 15.27 2.10 21.33
C VAL A 48 13.92 2.51 20.70
N SER A 49 12.91 2.68 21.55
CA SER A 49 11.58 3.15 21.11
C SER A 49 11.28 4.51 21.73
N LEU A 50 10.89 5.45 20.88
CA LEU A 50 10.42 6.77 21.34
C LEU A 50 8.94 6.76 21.77
N ASP A 51 8.31 5.57 21.88
CA ASP A 51 7.09 5.39 22.67
C ASP A 51 7.37 5.48 24.17
N ASP A 52 8.59 5.13 24.61
CA ASP A 52 9.06 5.42 25.96
C ASP A 52 9.19 6.93 26.16
N LEU A 53 8.55 7.44 27.21
CA LEU A 53 8.47 8.88 27.46
C LEU A 53 9.81 9.45 27.91
N GLN A 54 10.66 8.68 28.63
CA GLN A 54 11.97 9.13 29.09
C GLN A 54 12.94 9.22 27.90
N GLU A 55 12.98 8.18 27.07
CA GLU A 55 13.78 8.16 25.86
C GLU A 55 13.37 9.26 24.88
N ARG A 56 12.07 9.48 24.72
CA ARG A 56 11.53 10.57 23.89
C ARG A 56 11.95 11.94 24.38
N GLU A 57 11.81 12.20 25.67
CA GLU A 57 12.18 13.48 26.27
C GLU A 57 13.68 13.74 26.11
N LEU A 58 14.52 12.74 26.38
CA LEU A 58 15.97 12.84 26.17
C LEU A 58 16.30 13.10 24.70
N ALA A 59 15.67 12.36 23.77
CA ALA A 59 15.91 12.51 22.34
C ALA A 59 15.51 13.91 21.80
N ARG A 60 14.56 14.60 22.44
CA ARG A 60 14.11 15.94 22.09
C ARG A 60 14.94 17.05 22.74
N THR A 61 15.26 16.89 24.02
CA THR A 61 15.94 17.93 24.82
C THR A 61 17.46 17.89 24.67
N ASP A 62 18.05 16.70 24.54
CA ASP A 62 19.48 16.48 24.33
C ASP A 62 19.75 15.35 23.34
N PRO A 63 19.55 15.59 22.04
CA PRO A 63 19.79 14.60 20.99
C PRO A 63 21.23 14.07 20.95
N GLU A 64 22.21 14.90 21.34
CA GLU A 64 23.60 14.50 21.35
C GLU A 64 23.86 13.45 22.43
N LEU A 65 23.40 13.69 23.67
CA LEU A 65 23.52 12.75 24.77
C LEU A 65 22.75 11.46 24.45
N PHE A 66 21.53 11.56 23.87
CA PHE A 66 20.76 10.40 23.46
C PHE A 66 21.57 9.50 22.50
N LEU A 67 22.22 10.05 21.48
CA LEU A 67 23.03 9.29 20.52
C LEU A 67 24.38 8.82 21.09
N GLN A 68 24.89 9.45 22.15
CA GLN A 68 26.05 8.94 22.89
C GLN A 68 25.70 7.71 23.73
N LEU A 69 24.52 7.68 24.34
CA LEU A 69 24.01 6.53 25.10
C LEU A 69 23.57 5.39 24.21
N HIS A 70 22.96 5.70 23.08
CA HIS A 70 22.42 4.75 22.12
C HIS A 70 23.26 4.73 20.82
N LYS A 71 24.45 4.15 20.93
CA LYS A 71 25.42 4.15 19.80
C LYS A 71 24.96 3.30 18.61
N PRO A 72 25.25 3.73 17.37
CA PRO A 72 25.06 2.90 16.17
C PRO A 72 25.96 1.62 16.22
N PRO A 73 25.53 0.54 15.53
CA PRO A 73 24.31 0.44 14.73
C PRO A 73 23.06 0.36 15.60
N ILE A 74 22.00 1.13 15.23
CA ILE A 74 20.80 1.27 16.05
C ILE A 74 19.52 1.23 15.23
N LEU A 75 18.44 0.69 15.81
CA LEU A 75 17.06 0.84 15.39
C LEU A 75 16.34 1.83 16.33
N ILE A 76 15.95 2.99 15.81
CA ILE A 76 15.11 3.97 16.52
C ILE A 76 13.68 3.83 16.01
N ASP A 77 12.79 3.41 16.91
CA ASP A 77 11.38 3.18 16.59
C ASP A 77 10.55 4.44 16.88
N GLU A 78 9.56 4.73 16.02
CA GLU A 78 8.67 5.90 16.09
C GLU A 78 9.42 7.25 16.12
N VAL A 79 10.44 7.39 15.26
CA VAL A 79 11.36 8.55 15.20
C VAL A 79 10.66 9.90 14.96
N GLN A 80 9.40 9.91 14.47
CA GLN A 80 8.61 11.13 14.31
C GLN A 80 8.33 11.86 15.63
N TYR A 81 8.51 11.20 16.77
CA TYR A 81 8.32 11.83 18.07
C TYR A 81 9.52 12.70 18.52
N ALA A 82 10.68 12.58 17.87
CA ALA A 82 11.85 13.41 18.13
C ALA A 82 12.55 13.80 16.81
N PRO A 83 11.96 14.67 15.99
CA PRO A 83 12.58 15.15 14.75
C PRO A 83 13.89 15.89 14.97
N GLU A 84 14.16 16.32 16.18
CA GLU A 84 15.42 16.95 16.63
C GLU A 84 16.62 16.01 16.44
N LEU A 85 16.42 14.70 16.36
CA LEU A 85 17.50 13.72 16.10
C LEU A 85 18.09 13.83 14.68
N PHE A 86 17.31 14.22 13.66
CA PHE A 86 17.77 14.15 12.27
C PHE A 86 19.03 14.97 11.96
N PRO A 87 19.21 16.21 12.46
CA PRO A 87 20.45 16.96 12.28
C PRO A 87 21.68 16.27 12.89
N TYR A 88 21.52 15.65 14.06
CA TYR A 88 22.60 14.94 14.75
C TYR A 88 22.95 13.63 14.07
N ILE A 89 21.95 12.86 13.63
CA ILE A 89 22.17 11.67 12.78
C ILE A 89 22.96 12.05 11.52
N LYS A 90 22.62 13.16 10.87
CA LYS A 90 23.37 13.69 9.72
C LYS A 90 24.85 13.92 10.05
N ILE A 91 25.13 14.58 11.17
CA ILE A 91 26.52 14.87 11.59
C ILE A 91 27.30 13.56 11.77
N ILE A 92 26.72 12.56 12.43
CA ILE A 92 27.37 11.25 12.65
C ILE A 92 27.61 10.55 11.31
N VAL A 93 26.60 10.51 10.44
CA VAL A 93 26.69 9.87 9.12
C VAL A 93 27.75 10.52 8.24
N ASP A 94 27.83 11.85 8.24
CA ASP A 94 28.84 12.60 7.46
C ASP A 94 30.26 12.36 7.99
N LYS A 95 30.42 12.19 9.30
CA LYS A 95 31.71 11.93 9.95
C LYS A 95 32.18 10.48 9.80
N GLU A 96 31.32 9.53 10.11
CA GLU A 96 31.69 8.09 10.19
C GLU A 96 31.63 7.40 8.81
N GLN A 97 30.79 7.87 7.90
CA GLN A 97 30.58 7.33 6.54
C GLN A 97 30.26 5.82 6.49
N LYS A 98 29.81 5.26 7.60
CA LYS A 98 29.44 3.85 7.70
C LYS A 98 28.04 3.60 7.12
N LYS A 99 27.87 2.46 6.48
CA LYS A 99 26.59 2.01 5.95
C LYS A 99 25.80 1.23 6.99
N GLY A 100 24.47 1.39 6.97
CA GLY A 100 23.58 0.65 7.83
C GLY A 100 23.59 1.04 9.31
N ASP A 101 24.19 2.15 9.70
CA ASP A 101 24.29 2.57 11.09
C ASP A 101 22.91 2.84 11.71
N PHE A 102 22.00 3.45 10.96
CA PHE A 102 20.69 3.82 11.48
C PHE A 102 19.56 3.12 10.73
N TRP A 103 18.73 2.39 11.47
CA TRP A 103 17.41 1.99 11.04
C TRP A 103 16.38 2.83 11.78
N LEU A 104 15.46 3.44 11.05
CA LEU A 104 14.44 4.32 11.59
C LEU A 104 13.06 3.79 11.20
N THR A 105 12.10 3.83 12.11
CA THR A 105 10.71 3.58 11.76
C THR A 105 9.83 4.75 12.13
N GLY A 106 8.69 4.85 11.43
CA GLY A 106 7.65 5.79 11.78
C GLY A 106 6.38 5.57 11.00
N SER A 107 5.26 5.93 11.63
CA SER A 107 3.92 5.79 11.04
C SER A 107 3.39 7.09 10.43
N GLN A 108 3.91 8.25 10.87
CA GLN A 108 3.49 9.57 10.38
C GLN A 108 4.45 10.06 9.29
N VAL A 109 4.24 9.60 8.05
CA VAL A 109 5.14 9.87 6.91
C VAL A 109 5.34 11.37 6.68
N PHE A 110 4.32 12.23 6.87
CA PHE A 110 4.42 13.66 6.58
C PHE A 110 5.41 14.39 7.51
N SER A 111 5.33 14.18 8.83
CA SER A 111 6.25 14.78 9.80
C SER A 111 7.67 14.25 9.63
N LEU A 112 7.79 12.94 9.32
CA LEU A 112 9.06 12.30 9.00
C LEU A 112 9.72 12.88 7.76
N MET A 113 8.97 13.02 6.66
CA MET A 113 9.52 13.47 5.38
C MET A 113 10.05 14.89 5.45
N ARG A 114 9.44 15.78 6.24
CA ARG A 114 9.96 17.13 6.42
C ARG A 114 11.36 17.12 7.05
N GLY A 115 11.55 16.44 8.19
CA GLY A 115 12.85 16.34 8.85
C GLY A 115 13.91 15.60 8.01
N VAL A 116 13.48 14.55 7.29
CA VAL A 116 14.34 13.77 6.40
C VAL A 116 14.81 14.59 5.19
N GLN A 117 13.92 15.35 4.55
CA GLN A 117 14.27 16.21 3.41
C GLN A 117 15.25 17.30 3.79
N GLU A 118 15.08 17.90 4.97
CA GLU A 118 15.96 18.96 5.45
C GLU A 118 17.35 18.46 5.87
N SER A 119 17.44 17.26 6.44
CA SER A 119 18.66 16.76 7.10
C SER A 119 19.32 15.57 6.43
N LEU A 120 18.56 14.60 5.91
CA LEU A 120 19.08 13.30 5.46
C LEU A 120 19.03 13.10 3.94
N ALA A 121 18.78 14.15 3.16
CA ALA A 121 18.78 14.08 1.69
C ALA A 121 20.07 13.45 1.14
N GLY A 122 19.95 12.42 0.28
CA GLY A 122 21.05 11.66 -0.28
C GLY A 122 21.73 10.66 0.67
N ARG A 123 21.29 10.55 1.94
CA ARG A 123 21.85 9.66 2.96
C ARG A 123 20.92 8.55 3.39
N VAL A 124 19.65 8.64 3.04
CA VAL A 124 18.59 7.73 3.50
C VAL A 124 17.99 6.94 2.37
N ALA A 125 17.83 5.62 2.57
CA ALA A 125 16.94 4.79 1.76
C ALA A 125 15.53 4.83 2.37
N LEU A 126 14.55 5.25 1.57
CA LEU A 126 13.14 5.33 1.97
C LEU A 126 12.41 4.08 1.50
N LEU A 127 11.88 3.31 2.43
CA LEU A 127 11.08 2.12 2.15
C LEU A 127 9.69 2.26 2.77
N SER A 128 8.70 1.67 2.11
CA SER A 128 7.32 1.67 2.60
C SER A 128 6.82 0.23 2.77
N LEU A 129 6.38 -0.11 3.97
CA LEU A 129 5.77 -1.40 4.29
C LEU A 129 4.25 -1.25 4.30
N SER A 130 3.57 -1.96 3.41
CA SER A 130 2.10 -2.07 3.40
C SER A 130 1.60 -3.22 4.28
N SER A 131 0.28 -3.43 4.35
CA SER A 131 -0.30 -4.69 4.82
C SER A 131 0.22 -5.87 3.98
N LEU A 132 0.00 -7.10 4.43
CA LEU A 132 0.50 -8.31 3.74
C LEU A 132 -0.01 -8.41 2.30
N SER A 133 0.86 -8.85 1.39
CA SER A 133 0.44 -9.30 0.06
C SER A 133 -0.15 -10.71 0.11
N GLN A 134 -0.79 -11.16 -0.98
CA GLN A 134 -1.26 -12.55 -1.08
C GLN A 134 -0.12 -13.57 -0.88
N ALA A 135 1.07 -13.29 -1.44
CA ALA A 135 2.22 -14.17 -1.30
C ALA A 135 2.67 -14.28 0.16
N GLU A 136 2.74 -13.16 0.86
CA GLU A 136 3.11 -13.12 2.28
C GLU A 136 2.06 -13.80 3.17
N ALA A 137 0.77 -13.57 2.88
CA ALA A 137 -0.33 -14.08 3.69
C ALA A 137 -0.61 -15.58 3.49
N TYR A 138 -0.51 -16.06 2.25
CA TYR A 138 -0.98 -17.41 1.88
C TYR A 138 0.12 -18.30 1.27
N GLY A 139 1.34 -17.81 1.27
CA GLY A 139 2.51 -18.53 0.76
C GLY A 139 2.78 -18.29 -0.72
N GLY A 140 4.04 -18.26 -1.06
CA GLY A 140 4.57 -18.06 -2.39
C GLY A 140 5.76 -17.12 -2.40
N GLU A 141 6.52 -17.13 -3.49
CA GLU A 141 7.57 -16.15 -3.69
C GLU A 141 6.95 -14.83 -4.19
N GLU A 142 7.45 -13.72 -3.64
CA GLU A 142 7.03 -12.39 -4.05
C GLU A 142 7.94 -11.89 -5.18
N GLU A 143 7.34 -11.72 -6.34
CA GLU A 143 7.95 -11.08 -7.49
C GLU A 143 7.04 -9.93 -7.95
N MET A 144 7.60 -8.93 -8.63
CA MET A 144 6.76 -7.91 -9.27
C MET A 144 5.79 -8.57 -10.26
N PHE A 145 4.54 -8.14 -10.22
CA PHE A 145 3.55 -8.64 -11.18
C PHE A 145 3.89 -8.15 -12.59
N THR A 146 4.00 -9.09 -13.51
CA THR A 146 4.24 -8.81 -14.93
C THR A 146 3.39 -9.74 -15.80
N LEU A 147 3.12 -9.34 -17.04
CA LEU A 147 2.46 -10.19 -18.03
C LEU A 147 3.46 -10.99 -18.89
N ASN A 148 4.66 -11.22 -18.37
CA ASN A 148 5.62 -12.15 -18.95
C ASN A 148 5.13 -13.60 -18.75
N THR A 149 5.21 -14.42 -19.80
CA THR A 149 4.73 -15.82 -19.77
C THR A 149 5.46 -16.66 -18.73
N GLU A 150 6.78 -16.52 -18.61
CA GLU A 150 7.60 -17.27 -17.65
C GLU A 150 7.24 -16.89 -16.21
N SER A 151 7.09 -15.60 -15.93
CA SER A 151 6.64 -15.09 -14.62
C SER A 151 5.24 -15.62 -14.27
N LEU A 152 4.28 -15.61 -15.20
CA LEU A 152 2.95 -16.17 -14.97
C LEU A 152 2.99 -17.67 -14.68
N LEU A 153 3.83 -18.43 -15.39
CA LEU A 153 3.99 -19.87 -15.15
C LEU A 153 4.69 -20.16 -13.80
N SER A 154 5.69 -19.34 -13.41
CA SER A 154 6.32 -19.42 -12.09
C SER A 154 5.29 -19.19 -10.99
N ARG A 155 4.49 -18.14 -11.09
CA ARG A 155 3.41 -17.82 -10.15
C ARG A 155 2.38 -18.95 -10.06
N LYS A 156 1.99 -19.55 -11.17
CA LYS A 156 1.07 -20.71 -11.18
C LYS A 156 1.62 -21.89 -10.37
N LYS A 157 2.93 -22.14 -10.40
CA LYS A 157 3.57 -23.23 -9.65
C LYS A 157 3.79 -22.88 -8.17
N GLY A 158 4.15 -21.63 -7.89
CA GLY A 158 4.59 -21.20 -6.56
C GLY A 158 3.49 -20.71 -5.64
N ARG A 159 2.26 -20.53 -6.13
CA ARG A 159 1.16 -19.95 -5.34
C ARG A 159 0.09 -20.97 -5.01
N LYS A 160 -0.56 -20.78 -3.85
CA LYS A 160 -1.70 -21.61 -3.43
C LYS A 160 -2.95 -21.24 -4.23
N LEU A 161 -3.50 -22.21 -4.93
CA LEU A 161 -4.76 -22.07 -5.67
C LEU A 161 -5.88 -21.61 -4.73
N ALA A 162 -6.68 -20.67 -5.20
CA ALA A 162 -7.88 -20.20 -4.53
C ALA A 162 -9.03 -20.06 -5.53
N ASP A 163 -10.19 -20.53 -5.15
CA ASP A 163 -11.44 -20.34 -5.90
C ASP A 163 -12.10 -18.99 -5.55
N ALA A 164 -13.27 -18.76 -6.12
CA ALA A 164 -14.01 -17.52 -5.91
C ALA A 164 -14.41 -17.30 -4.44
N GLU A 165 -14.80 -18.35 -3.75
CA GLU A 165 -15.19 -18.31 -2.34
C GLU A 165 -13.99 -17.91 -1.47
N GLU A 166 -12.86 -18.58 -1.65
CA GLU A 166 -11.64 -18.27 -0.93
C GLU A 166 -11.13 -16.84 -1.22
N ILE A 167 -11.22 -16.35 -2.48
CA ILE A 167 -10.86 -14.96 -2.81
C ILE A 167 -11.75 -13.97 -2.05
N PHE A 168 -13.07 -14.18 -1.99
CA PHE A 168 -13.95 -13.29 -1.24
C PHE A 168 -13.75 -13.39 0.28
N LYS A 169 -13.35 -14.55 0.83
CA LYS A 169 -12.90 -14.68 2.23
C LYS A 169 -11.66 -13.81 2.48
N ARG A 170 -10.67 -13.82 1.60
CA ARG A 170 -9.46 -12.98 1.71
C ARG A 170 -9.81 -11.49 1.66
N ILE A 171 -10.65 -11.09 0.70
CA ILE A 171 -11.13 -9.71 0.56
C ILE A 171 -11.83 -9.23 1.83
N PHE A 172 -12.73 -10.05 2.39
CA PHE A 172 -13.50 -9.73 3.60
C PHE A 172 -12.63 -9.68 4.86
N LYS A 173 -11.71 -10.65 5.01
CA LYS A 173 -10.76 -10.73 6.12
C LYS A 173 -9.77 -9.57 6.11
N GLY A 174 -9.34 -9.14 4.92
CA GLY A 174 -8.27 -8.16 4.74
C GLY A 174 -6.88 -8.78 4.87
N SER A 175 -5.88 -7.93 4.93
CA SER A 175 -4.47 -8.30 4.84
C SER A 175 -3.61 -7.79 6.01
N MET A 176 -4.25 -7.36 7.11
CA MET A 176 -3.52 -6.92 8.31
C MET A 176 -2.89 -8.12 9.02
N PRO A 177 -1.59 -8.04 9.43
CA PRO A 177 -0.87 -9.19 10.00
C PRO A 177 -1.59 -9.88 11.15
N ALA A 178 -2.13 -9.13 12.11
CA ALA A 178 -2.82 -9.69 13.27
C ALA A 178 -4.10 -10.49 12.92
N ILE A 179 -4.73 -10.16 11.80
CA ILE A 179 -5.90 -10.89 11.28
C ILE A 179 -5.44 -12.13 10.51
N VAL A 180 -4.40 -12.01 9.69
CA VAL A 180 -3.91 -13.11 8.86
C VAL A 180 -3.27 -14.21 9.71
N SER A 181 -2.49 -13.82 10.73
CA SER A 181 -1.87 -14.76 11.70
C SER A 181 -2.86 -15.40 12.66
N GLU A 182 -4.15 -15.01 12.61
CA GLU A 182 -5.21 -15.47 13.51
C GLU A 182 -4.98 -15.15 15.00
N ASP A 183 -4.06 -14.23 15.29
CA ASP A 183 -3.93 -13.70 16.66
C ASP A 183 -5.20 -12.95 17.09
N ILE A 184 -5.94 -12.39 16.14
CA ILE A 184 -7.26 -11.80 16.31
C ILE A 184 -8.25 -12.52 15.40
N SER A 185 -9.18 -13.25 15.99
CA SER A 185 -10.18 -14.03 15.26
C SER A 185 -11.36 -13.24 14.71
N SER A 186 -11.59 -12.02 15.23
CA SER A 186 -12.71 -11.16 14.85
C SER A 186 -12.25 -9.95 14.05
N PRO A 187 -12.34 -9.96 12.70
CA PRO A 187 -12.02 -8.79 11.87
C PRO A 187 -12.82 -7.55 12.26
N GLY A 188 -14.11 -7.69 12.60
CA GLY A 188 -14.97 -6.58 12.99
C GLY A 188 -14.47 -5.84 14.22
N ILE A 189 -14.04 -6.55 15.29
CA ILE A 189 -13.46 -5.94 16.49
C ILE A 189 -12.13 -5.27 16.15
N PHE A 190 -11.30 -5.92 15.36
CA PHE A 190 -10.02 -5.36 14.94
C PHE A 190 -10.19 -4.04 14.19
N TYR A 191 -11.00 -4.01 13.12
CA TYR A 191 -11.17 -2.80 12.30
C TYR A 191 -11.90 -1.68 13.06
N ASN A 192 -12.82 -2.00 13.97
CA ASN A 192 -13.41 -1.01 14.87
C ASN A 192 -12.33 -0.33 15.74
N SER A 193 -11.50 -1.15 16.38
CA SER A 193 -10.40 -0.63 17.22
C SER A 193 -9.36 0.11 16.39
N TYR A 194 -9.00 -0.41 15.22
CA TYR A 194 -8.05 0.22 14.30
C TYR A 194 -8.51 1.60 13.85
N LEU A 195 -9.79 1.74 13.48
CA LEU A 195 -10.37 3.01 13.08
C LEU A 195 -10.36 4.01 14.25
N SER A 196 -10.90 3.62 15.42
CA SER A 196 -11.10 4.53 16.55
C SER A 196 -9.80 4.91 17.27
N THR A 197 -8.83 4.00 17.36
CA THR A 197 -7.62 4.23 18.14
C THR A 197 -6.44 4.73 17.32
N TYR A 198 -6.35 4.35 16.04
CA TYR A 198 -5.21 4.70 15.20
C TYR A 198 -5.56 5.73 14.14
N ILE A 199 -6.53 5.45 13.29
CA ILE A 199 -6.83 6.36 12.17
C ILE A 199 -7.34 7.70 12.71
N GLU A 200 -8.31 7.69 13.61
CA GLU A 200 -8.84 8.93 14.20
C GLU A 200 -7.77 9.70 14.98
N ARG A 201 -6.91 9.01 15.74
CA ARG A 201 -5.82 9.64 16.49
C ARG A 201 -4.81 10.32 15.56
N ASP A 202 -4.37 9.61 14.51
CA ASP A 202 -3.38 10.14 13.59
C ASP A 202 -3.95 11.29 12.75
N VAL A 203 -5.23 11.19 12.37
CA VAL A 203 -5.94 12.28 11.69
C VAL A 203 -6.08 13.50 12.61
N LYS A 204 -6.44 13.32 13.89
CA LYS A 204 -6.52 14.41 14.88
C LYS A 204 -5.17 15.07 15.16
N SER A 205 -4.08 14.31 15.16
CA SER A 205 -2.74 14.88 15.35
C SER A 205 -2.28 15.79 14.20
N LEU A 206 -2.88 15.65 13.02
CA LEU A 206 -2.59 16.45 11.83
C LEU A 206 -3.58 17.60 11.60
N SER A 207 -4.71 17.62 12.35
CA SER A 207 -5.73 18.66 12.27
C SER A 207 -6.56 18.71 13.54
N ASP A 208 -6.38 19.77 14.34
CA ASP A 208 -7.00 19.94 15.67
C ASP A 208 -8.54 20.06 15.69
N ALA A 209 -9.18 20.22 14.53
CA ALA A 209 -10.61 20.51 14.40
C ALA A 209 -11.44 19.35 13.83
N ILE A 210 -11.04 18.08 14.08
CA ILE A 210 -11.73 16.94 13.49
C ILE A 210 -12.85 16.42 14.38
N ASP A 211 -14.07 16.51 13.82
CA ASP A 211 -15.26 15.84 14.35
C ASP A 211 -15.22 14.34 13.97
N SER A 212 -15.13 13.46 14.95
CA SER A 212 -15.05 12.01 14.75
C SER A 212 -16.25 11.43 14.00
N LEU A 213 -17.46 11.98 14.19
CA LEU A 213 -18.65 11.51 13.48
C LEU A 213 -18.59 11.87 11.99
N LYS A 214 -18.19 13.09 11.68
CA LYS A 214 -18.01 13.54 10.30
C LYS A 214 -16.87 12.77 9.62
N PHE A 215 -15.79 12.50 10.36
CA PHE A 215 -14.69 11.67 9.83
C PHE A 215 -15.16 10.24 9.53
N LEU A 216 -15.93 9.63 10.42
CA LEU A 216 -16.48 8.28 10.19
C LEU A 216 -17.44 8.26 8.98
N ARG A 217 -18.30 9.26 8.83
CA ARG A 217 -19.16 9.42 7.65
C ARG A 217 -18.32 9.56 6.36
N PHE A 218 -17.30 10.41 6.41
CA PHE A 218 -16.40 10.64 5.28
C PHE A 218 -15.68 9.36 4.84
N ILE A 219 -15.02 8.64 5.76
CA ILE A 219 -14.27 7.43 5.40
C ILE A 219 -15.20 6.30 4.95
N THR A 220 -16.41 6.21 5.50
CA THR A 220 -17.44 5.26 5.08
C THR A 220 -17.93 5.59 3.66
N ALA A 221 -18.23 6.86 3.38
CA ALA A 221 -18.63 7.31 2.05
C ALA A 221 -17.52 7.10 1.01
N LEU A 222 -16.26 7.28 1.42
CA LEU A 222 -15.08 7.02 0.58
C LEU A 222 -14.93 5.52 0.30
N ALA A 223 -15.08 4.66 1.32
CA ALA A 223 -15.03 3.20 1.18
C ALA A 223 -16.11 2.65 0.24
N ALA A 224 -17.33 3.22 0.31
CA ALA A 224 -18.42 2.87 -0.60
C ALA A 224 -18.13 3.26 -2.08
N ARG A 225 -17.14 4.10 -2.31
CA ARG A 225 -16.68 4.55 -3.64
C ARG A 225 -15.30 3.99 -4.04
N CYS A 226 -14.84 2.93 -3.38
CA CYS A 226 -13.58 2.29 -3.77
C CYS A 226 -13.61 1.90 -5.26
N SER A 227 -12.47 2.01 -5.95
CA SER A 227 -12.32 1.77 -7.40
C SER A 227 -13.11 2.72 -8.32
N GLN A 228 -13.71 3.78 -7.77
CA GLN A 228 -14.46 4.76 -8.56
C GLN A 228 -13.69 6.07 -8.69
N MET A 229 -14.04 6.84 -9.72
CA MET A 229 -13.52 8.19 -9.90
C MET A 229 -13.92 9.07 -8.71
N LEU A 230 -12.94 9.77 -8.14
CA LEU A 230 -13.12 10.61 -6.96
C LEU A 230 -13.98 11.84 -7.26
N ASN A 231 -15.16 11.93 -6.64
CA ASN A 231 -15.99 13.13 -6.66
C ASN A 231 -15.97 13.84 -5.31
N VAL A 232 -15.10 14.85 -5.19
CA VAL A 232 -14.94 15.63 -3.96
C VAL A 232 -16.24 16.33 -3.54
N SER A 233 -17.05 16.81 -4.48
CA SER A 233 -18.29 17.51 -4.17
C SER A 233 -19.35 16.56 -3.59
N GLU A 234 -19.46 15.33 -4.11
CA GLU A 234 -20.36 14.32 -3.57
C GLU A 234 -19.92 13.86 -2.19
N LEU A 235 -18.62 13.59 -1.98
CA LEU A 235 -18.07 13.24 -0.67
C LEU A 235 -18.31 14.33 0.35
N ALA A 236 -18.15 15.60 -0.04
CA ALA A 236 -18.38 16.74 0.82
C ALA A 236 -19.84 16.80 1.30
N ARG A 237 -20.79 16.59 0.36
CA ARG A 237 -22.22 16.56 0.69
C ARG A 237 -22.56 15.39 1.62
N ASP A 238 -22.07 14.18 1.33
CA ASP A 238 -22.46 12.98 2.05
C ASP A 238 -21.84 12.92 3.47
N ALA A 239 -20.70 13.58 3.66
CA ALA A 239 -20.04 13.67 4.97
C ALA A 239 -20.36 14.98 5.74
N GLU A 240 -21.21 15.87 5.17
CA GLU A 240 -21.49 17.19 5.74
C GLU A 240 -20.21 18.03 5.97
N LEU A 241 -19.32 18.02 4.98
CA LEU A 241 -18.03 18.72 4.97
C LEU A 241 -17.98 19.76 3.85
N ASN A 242 -17.07 20.70 3.94
CA ASN A 242 -16.67 21.49 2.79
C ASN A 242 -15.61 20.76 1.93
N GLN A 243 -15.48 21.17 0.67
CA GLN A 243 -14.55 20.51 -0.26
C GLN A 243 -13.08 20.62 0.16
N LYS A 244 -12.70 21.68 0.88
CA LYS A 244 -11.35 21.85 1.39
C LYS A 244 -11.05 20.79 2.44
N GLN A 245 -11.95 20.62 3.42
CA GLN A 245 -11.82 19.56 4.44
C GLN A 245 -11.71 18.17 3.82
N VAL A 246 -12.54 17.88 2.79
CA VAL A 246 -12.44 16.59 2.08
C VAL A 246 -11.06 16.39 1.47
N LYS A 247 -10.51 17.40 0.79
CA LYS A 247 -9.16 17.32 0.20
C LYS A 247 -8.08 17.14 1.25
N ASP A 248 -8.17 17.87 2.36
CA ASP A 248 -7.21 17.77 3.46
C ASP A 248 -7.26 16.35 4.07
N TRP A 249 -8.44 15.80 4.32
CA TRP A 249 -8.60 14.45 4.89
C TRP A 249 -8.21 13.35 3.91
N LEU A 250 -8.46 13.51 2.63
CA LEU A 250 -7.95 12.61 1.59
C LEU A 250 -6.43 12.59 1.57
N GLY A 251 -5.76 13.75 1.62
CA GLY A 251 -4.30 13.85 1.70
C GLY A 251 -3.73 13.18 2.96
N ILE A 252 -4.43 13.30 4.09
CA ILE A 252 -4.05 12.61 5.33
C ILE A 252 -4.16 11.09 5.16
N LEU A 253 -5.28 10.56 4.65
CA LEU A 253 -5.45 9.12 4.44
C LEU A 253 -4.44 8.53 3.46
N GLU A 254 -4.10 9.28 2.40
CA GLU A 254 -3.03 8.90 1.46
C GLU A 254 -1.66 8.85 2.16
N THR A 255 -1.34 9.88 2.92
CA THR A 255 -0.08 9.97 3.69
C THR A 255 0.04 8.85 4.74
N LEU A 256 -1.07 8.47 5.39
CA LEU A 256 -1.11 7.36 6.34
C LEU A 256 -1.03 5.98 5.64
N GLY A 257 -1.05 5.93 4.32
CA GLY A 257 -1.05 4.70 3.55
C GLY A 257 -2.34 3.87 3.69
N ILE A 258 -3.47 4.52 3.99
CA ILE A 258 -4.80 3.88 4.05
C ILE A 258 -5.38 3.77 2.65
N ILE A 259 -5.22 4.82 1.86
CA ILE A 259 -5.65 4.89 0.46
C ILE A 259 -4.48 5.22 -0.47
N PHE A 260 -4.71 5.00 -1.76
CA PHE A 260 -3.87 5.51 -2.84
C PHE A 260 -4.72 5.85 -4.05
N TYR A 261 -4.13 6.62 -4.97
CA TYR A 261 -4.80 7.03 -6.19
C TYR A 261 -4.27 6.29 -7.42
N LEU A 262 -5.17 5.99 -8.34
CA LEU A 262 -4.86 5.57 -9.69
C LEU A 262 -5.25 6.70 -10.64
N TYR A 263 -4.23 7.35 -11.23
CA TYR A 263 -4.46 8.45 -12.16
C TYR A 263 -4.78 7.94 -13.57
N PRO A 264 -5.51 8.71 -14.40
CA PRO A 264 -5.77 8.29 -15.77
C PRO A 264 -4.50 8.35 -16.61
N TYR A 265 -4.30 7.35 -17.46
CA TYR A 265 -3.22 7.39 -18.44
C TYR A 265 -3.45 8.49 -19.49
N SER A 266 -2.40 9.22 -19.82
CA SER A 266 -2.35 10.20 -20.90
C SER A 266 -0.91 10.29 -21.43
N ASN A 267 -0.74 10.48 -22.74
CA ASN A 267 0.59 10.76 -23.32
C ASN A 267 1.22 12.04 -22.77
N ASN A 268 0.40 12.98 -22.32
CA ASN A 268 0.87 14.21 -21.68
C ASN A 268 0.86 14.04 -20.15
N LEU A 269 2.05 14.05 -19.53
CA LEU A 269 2.24 13.90 -18.08
C LEU A 269 1.44 14.93 -17.27
N LEU A 270 1.42 16.19 -17.69
CA LEU A 270 0.66 17.24 -16.98
C LEU A 270 -0.84 16.95 -16.99
N LYS A 271 -1.36 16.35 -18.06
CA LYS A 271 -2.78 15.96 -18.14
C LYS A 271 -3.09 14.75 -17.23
N ARG A 272 -2.12 13.92 -16.89
CA ARG A 272 -2.32 12.83 -15.90
C ARG A 272 -2.64 13.42 -14.52
N LEU A 273 -1.93 14.46 -14.10
CA LEU A 273 -2.06 15.06 -12.77
C LEU A 273 -3.33 15.91 -12.58
N VAL A 274 -3.89 16.46 -13.65
CA VAL A 274 -5.05 17.39 -13.58
C VAL A 274 -6.40 16.64 -13.66
N ARG A 275 -6.41 15.41 -14.13
CA ARG A 275 -7.64 14.62 -14.29
C ARG A 275 -8.00 13.90 -12.99
N THR A 276 -9.30 13.62 -12.84
CA THR A 276 -9.86 12.94 -11.67
C THR A 276 -9.28 11.53 -11.49
N PRO A 277 -8.63 11.22 -10.36
CA PRO A 277 -8.15 9.86 -10.09
C PRO A 277 -9.28 8.93 -9.64
N LYS A 278 -9.06 7.62 -9.75
CA LYS A 278 -9.80 6.62 -8.97
C LYS A 278 -9.15 6.45 -7.60
N VAL A 279 -9.96 6.14 -6.57
CA VAL A 279 -9.48 5.92 -5.19
C VAL A 279 -9.50 4.43 -4.84
N TYR A 280 -8.44 3.96 -4.19
CA TYR A 280 -8.29 2.57 -3.75
C TYR A 280 -7.82 2.52 -2.30
N PHE A 281 -8.21 1.48 -1.59
CA PHE A 281 -7.72 1.17 -0.25
C PHE A 281 -6.64 0.09 -0.32
N TYR A 282 -5.59 0.21 0.50
CA TYR A 282 -4.58 -0.85 0.61
C TYR A 282 -5.11 -2.12 1.26
N ASP A 283 -6.12 -1.99 2.13
CA ASP A 283 -6.73 -3.11 2.84
C ASP A 283 -8.23 -3.19 2.58
N THR A 284 -8.67 -4.30 1.97
CA THR A 284 -10.07 -4.52 1.62
C THR A 284 -10.93 -4.94 2.80
N GLY A 285 -10.33 -5.47 3.87
CA GLY A 285 -11.06 -5.79 5.10
C GLY A 285 -11.57 -4.53 5.79
N LEU A 286 -10.78 -3.44 5.75
CA LEU A 286 -11.24 -2.12 6.21
C LEU A 286 -12.43 -1.63 5.37
N VAL A 287 -12.39 -1.79 4.05
CA VAL A 287 -13.52 -1.44 3.16
C VAL A 287 -14.76 -2.26 3.51
N ALA A 288 -14.63 -3.58 3.65
CA ALA A 288 -15.75 -4.46 4.01
C ALA A 288 -16.36 -4.08 5.37
N TYR A 289 -15.53 -3.76 6.36
CA TYR A 289 -15.96 -3.29 7.68
C TYR A 289 -16.73 -1.96 7.60
N LEU A 290 -16.17 -0.95 6.92
CA LEU A 290 -16.78 0.38 6.78
C LEU A 290 -18.11 0.34 6.03
N THR A 291 -18.22 -0.53 5.03
CA THR A 291 -19.44 -0.70 4.22
C THR A 291 -20.42 -1.73 4.78
N LYS A 292 -20.16 -2.23 6.01
CA LYS A 292 -21.10 -3.04 6.82
C LYS A 292 -21.47 -4.39 6.20
N TRP A 293 -20.58 -5.02 5.45
CA TRP A 293 -20.80 -6.39 5.00
C TRP A 293 -20.69 -7.36 6.17
N SER A 294 -21.66 -8.27 6.29
CA SER A 294 -21.76 -9.20 7.42
C SER A 294 -20.96 -10.50 7.22
N SER A 295 -20.72 -10.87 5.98
CA SER A 295 -19.97 -12.09 5.64
C SER A 295 -19.34 -12.01 4.23
N PRO A 296 -18.37 -12.89 3.93
CA PRO A 296 -17.80 -13.00 2.58
C PRO A 296 -18.86 -13.27 1.49
N GLU A 297 -19.87 -14.08 1.81
CA GLU A 297 -20.94 -14.50 0.87
C GLU A 297 -21.85 -13.30 0.53
N THR A 298 -22.22 -12.51 1.54
CA THR A 298 -23.03 -11.30 1.31
C THR A 298 -22.24 -10.25 0.51
N LEU A 299 -20.94 -10.11 0.77
CA LEU A 299 -20.06 -9.25 -0.01
C LEU A 299 -19.95 -9.77 -1.46
N ALA A 300 -19.75 -11.08 -1.64
CA ALA A 300 -19.61 -11.69 -2.97
C ALA A 300 -20.85 -11.51 -3.84
N SER A 301 -22.05 -11.56 -3.26
CA SER A 301 -23.32 -11.38 -3.97
C SER A 301 -23.79 -9.93 -4.05
N GLY A 302 -23.20 -9.02 -3.27
CA GLY A 302 -23.62 -7.64 -3.14
C GLY A 302 -23.22 -6.75 -4.31
N ALA A 303 -23.86 -5.57 -4.38
CA ALA A 303 -23.65 -4.59 -5.44
C ALA A 303 -22.20 -4.08 -5.55
N MET A 304 -21.45 -4.06 -4.42
CA MET A 304 -20.04 -3.63 -4.38
C MET A 304 -19.04 -4.73 -4.78
N SER A 305 -19.50 -5.98 -5.02
CA SER A 305 -18.61 -7.13 -5.25
C SER A 305 -17.60 -6.93 -6.39
N GLY A 306 -17.99 -6.24 -7.46
CA GLY A 306 -17.08 -5.89 -8.56
C GLY A 306 -16.04 -4.84 -8.16
N ALA A 307 -16.48 -3.75 -7.54
CA ALA A 307 -15.61 -2.66 -7.14
C ALA A 307 -14.57 -3.09 -6.07
N ILE A 308 -14.98 -3.84 -5.06
CA ILE A 308 -14.05 -4.32 -4.04
C ILE A 308 -13.08 -5.39 -4.58
N LEU A 309 -13.52 -6.19 -5.56
CA LEU A 309 -12.65 -7.13 -6.28
C LEU A 309 -11.59 -6.37 -7.09
N GLU A 310 -11.99 -5.32 -7.82
CA GLU A 310 -11.07 -4.43 -8.53
C GLU A 310 -10.08 -3.79 -7.55
N ASN A 311 -10.57 -3.26 -6.42
CA ASN A 311 -9.71 -2.71 -5.37
C ASN A 311 -8.68 -3.73 -4.87
N TYR A 312 -9.11 -4.96 -4.62
CA TYR A 312 -8.23 -6.03 -4.17
C TYR A 312 -7.13 -6.31 -5.20
N VAL A 313 -7.48 -6.53 -6.46
CA VAL A 313 -6.52 -6.83 -7.54
C VAL A 313 -5.52 -5.69 -7.72
N VAL A 314 -5.99 -4.45 -7.80
CA VAL A 314 -5.12 -3.28 -8.00
C VAL A 314 -4.19 -3.06 -6.80
N SER A 315 -4.69 -3.23 -5.57
CA SER A 315 -3.86 -3.12 -4.38
C SER A 315 -2.83 -4.25 -4.28
N GLU A 316 -3.19 -5.49 -4.61
CA GLU A 316 -2.26 -6.63 -4.62
C GLU A 316 -1.15 -6.44 -5.66
N ILE A 317 -1.47 -6.04 -6.89
CA ILE A 317 -0.46 -5.72 -7.89
C ILE A 317 0.50 -4.64 -7.37
N ARG A 318 -0.03 -3.54 -6.80
CA ARG A 318 0.79 -2.46 -6.22
C ARG A 318 1.74 -2.97 -5.13
N LYS A 319 1.26 -3.84 -4.23
CA LYS A 319 2.07 -4.43 -3.14
C LYS A 319 3.26 -5.24 -3.70
N THR A 320 3.09 -5.95 -4.83
CA THR A 320 4.20 -6.71 -5.41
C THR A 320 5.39 -5.82 -5.79
N TYR A 321 5.16 -4.58 -6.21
CA TYR A 321 6.21 -3.60 -6.51
C TYR A 321 6.80 -3.00 -5.23
N LEU A 322 5.95 -2.56 -4.29
CA LEU A 322 6.39 -1.98 -3.02
C LEU A 322 7.28 -2.96 -2.24
N ASN A 323 6.93 -4.24 -2.23
CA ASN A 323 7.69 -5.31 -1.59
C ASN A 323 9.06 -5.58 -2.25
N GLN A 324 9.31 -5.04 -3.44
CA GLN A 324 10.62 -5.02 -4.11
C GLN A 324 11.30 -3.63 -4.02
N GLY A 325 10.79 -2.73 -3.17
CA GLY A 325 11.31 -1.38 -3.02
C GLY A 325 11.14 -0.51 -4.27
N LYS A 326 10.16 -0.83 -5.12
CA LYS A 326 9.92 -0.13 -6.40
C LYS A 326 8.55 0.53 -6.42
N GLU A 327 8.44 1.60 -7.20
CA GLU A 327 7.16 2.21 -7.52
C GLU A 327 6.49 1.47 -8.69
N ALA A 328 5.17 1.28 -8.58
CA ALA A 328 4.35 0.72 -9.64
C ALA A 328 3.79 1.84 -10.51
N PHE A 329 4.18 1.90 -11.78
CA PHE A 329 3.60 2.85 -12.74
C PHE A 329 2.27 2.30 -13.26
N MET A 330 1.22 2.63 -12.54
CA MET A 330 -0.13 2.12 -12.70
C MET A 330 -1.10 3.27 -12.98
N TYR A 331 -1.97 3.07 -13.96
CA TYR A 331 -2.97 4.05 -14.41
C TYR A 331 -4.27 3.34 -14.72
N TYR A 332 -5.38 4.06 -14.79
CA TYR A 332 -6.56 3.60 -15.52
C TYR A 332 -6.66 4.37 -16.85
N TYR A 333 -7.44 3.88 -17.78
CA TYR A 333 -7.76 4.62 -19.01
C TYR A 333 -9.24 4.92 -19.10
N ARG A 334 -9.60 6.13 -19.44
CA ARG A 334 -10.97 6.52 -19.78
C ARG A 334 -10.95 7.66 -20.77
N ASP A 335 -11.68 7.53 -21.87
CA ASP A 335 -11.86 8.57 -22.87
C ASP A 335 -13.24 9.27 -22.75
N LYS A 336 -13.45 10.24 -23.63
CA LYS A 336 -14.72 11.00 -23.72
C LYS A 336 -15.91 10.13 -24.16
N ASP A 337 -15.66 9.03 -24.86
CA ASP A 337 -16.65 8.08 -25.34
C ASP A 337 -16.93 6.97 -24.31
N ALA A 338 -16.49 7.18 -23.06
CA ALA A 338 -16.63 6.27 -21.93
C ALA A 338 -15.97 4.90 -22.11
N LYS A 339 -15.03 4.75 -23.06
CA LYS A 339 -14.19 3.56 -23.15
C LYS A 339 -13.23 3.56 -21.98
N GLU A 340 -13.24 2.50 -21.20
CA GLU A 340 -12.46 2.38 -19.96
C GLU A 340 -11.61 1.12 -19.99
N ILE A 341 -10.38 1.20 -19.40
CA ILE A 341 -9.54 0.06 -19.03
C ILE A 341 -9.30 0.21 -17.54
N ASP A 342 -9.61 -0.83 -16.78
CA ASP A 342 -9.57 -0.82 -15.32
C ASP A 342 -8.17 -0.51 -14.80
N LEU A 343 -7.13 -1.11 -15.41
CA LEU A 343 -5.73 -0.89 -15.06
C LEU A 343 -4.84 -0.90 -16.32
N VAL A 344 -3.97 0.08 -16.45
CA VAL A 344 -2.86 0.12 -17.40
C VAL A 344 -1.56 0.06 -16.62
N LEU A 345 -0.82 -1.02 -16.73
CA LEU A 345 0.49 -1.18 -16.11
C LEU A 345 1.57 -0.76 -17.12
N GLU A 346 2.34 0.28 -16.79
CA GLU A 346 3.49 0.72 -17.59
C GLU A 346 4.74 -0.01 -17.08
N GLN A 347 5.34 -0.82 -17.91
CA GLN A 347 6.51 -1.61 -17.58
C GLN A 347 7.41 -1.81 -18.79
N ASP A 348 8.73 -1.71 -18.61
CA ASP A 348 9.75 -1.94 -19.64
C ASP A 348 9.50 -1.16 -20.95
N GLY A 349 8.90 0.03 -20.86
CA GLY A 349 8.59 0.88 -22.01
C GLY A 349 7.35 0.44 -22.80
N GLU A 350 6.57 -0.47 -22.27
CA GLU A 350 5.30 -0.93 -22.84
C GLU A 350 4.10 -0.64 -21.90
N LEU A 351 2.91 -0.55 -22.49
CA LEU A 351 1.65 -0.39 -21.77
C LEU A 351 0.87 -1.70 -21.82
N HIS A 352 0.59 -2.24 -20.65
CA HIS A 352 -0.12 -3.50 -20.47
C HIS A 352 -1.55 -3.24 -20.03
N PRO A 353 -2.57 -3.34 -20.91
CA PRO A 353 -3.97 -3.18 -20.53
C PRO A 353 -4.45 -4.38 -19.73
N ILE A 354 -5.16 -4.11 -18.63
CA ILE A 354 -5.69 -5.14 -17.74
C ILE A 354 -7.15 -4.78 -17.41
N GLU A 355 -8.05 -5.72 -17.66
CA GLU A 355 -9.43 -5.68 -17.21
C GLU A 355 -9.62 -6.62 -16.02
N ILE A 356 -10.46 -6.23 -15.08
CA ILE A 356 -10.73 -7.00 -13.86
C ILE A 356 -12.19 -7.39 -13.84
N LYS A 357 -12.48 -8.67 -13.81
CA LYS A 357 -13.86 -9.18 -13.93
C LYS A 357 -14.16 -10.25 -12.89
N LYS A 358 -15.34 -10.17 -12.29
CA LYS A 358 -15.84 -11.17 -11.34
C LYS A 358 -16.20 -12.50 -12.01
N SER A 359 -16.43 -12.51 -13.32
CA SER A 359 -16.74 -13.73 -14.07
C SER A 359 -15.57 -14.70 -14.09
N ALA A 360 -15.81 -15.99 -13.91
CA ALA A 360 -14.82 -17.05 -14.14
C ALA A 360 -14.58 -17.32 -15.64
N ASN A 361 -15.53 -16.91 -16.50
CA ASN A 361 -15.47 -17.09 -17.95
C ASN A 361 -15.69 -15.73 -18.63
N PRO A 362 -14.66 -14.85 -18.69
CA PRO A 362 -14.77 -13.56 -19.33
C PRO A 362 -14.94 -13.73 -20.85
N ALA A 363 -15.77 -12.89 -21.47
CA ALA A 363 -15.98 -12.90 -22.90
C ALA A 363 -14.87 -12.14 -23.63
N ALA A 364 -14.51 -12.56 -24.86
CA ALA A 364 -13.43 -11.96 -25.65
C ALA A 364 -13.73 -10.50 -26.07
N GLU A 365 -14.98 -10.09 -26.07
CA GLU A 365 -15.43 -8.72 -26.35
C GLU A 365 -14.78 -7.67 -25.45
N ILE A 366 -14.37 -8.06 -24.25
CA ILE A 366 -13.65 -7.19 -23.29
C ILE A 366 -12.37 -6.62 -23.90
N LEU A 367 -11.72 -7.39 -24.77
CA LEU A 367 -10.45 -6.97 -25.41
C LEU A 367 -10.63 -5.85 -26.43
N ARG A 368 -11.86 -5.53 -26.86
CA ARG A 368 -12.14 -4.50 -27.89
C ARG A 368 -11.69 -3.10 -27.48
N VAL A 369 -11.52 -2.85 -26.20
CA VAL A 369 -11.03 -1.55 -25.70
C VAL A 369 -9.50 -1.43 -25.75
N PHE A 370 -8.74 -2.52 -25.67
CA PHE A 370 -7.28 -2.50 -25.56
C PHE A 370 -6.57 -1.76 -26.71
N PRO A 371 -7.02 -1.86 -27.98
CA PRO A 371 -6.42 -1.12 -29.10
C PRO A 371 -6.44 0.41 -28.96
N VAL A 372 -7.18 0.98 -28.01
CA VAL A 372 -7.15 2.42 -27.75
C VAL A 372 -5.75 2.89 -27.34
N LEU A 373 -4.95 2.01 -26.71
CA LEU A 373 -3.58 2.28 -26.31
C LEU A 373 -2.58 2.28 -27.49
N ASP A 374 -2.97 1.75 -28.67
CA ASP A 374 -2.09 1.79 -29.87
C ASP A 374 -1.85 3.23 -30.36
N LYS A 375 -2.64 4.19 -29.89
CA LYS A 375 -2.47 5.64 -30.13
C LYS A 375 -1.55 6.31 -29.13
N SER A 376 -1.00 5.56 -28.18
CA SER A 376 -0.11 6.08 -27.14
C SER A 376 1.32 6.26 -27.64
N SER A 377 2.11 7.07 -26.92
CA SER A 377 3.54 7.24 -27.22
C SER A 377 4.36 5.98 -26.94
N LEU A 378 3.92 5.17 -26.00
CA LEU A 378 4.50 3.88 -25.69
C LEU A 378 3.76 2.76 -26.44
N LYS A 379 4.48 1.71 -26.80
CA LYS A 379 3.91 0.53 -27.43
C LYS A 379 2.96 -0.21 -26.48
N ARG A 380 1.85 -0.69 -27.01
CA ARG A 380 1.01 -1.62 -26.27
C ARG A 380 1.67 -2.99 -26.22
N GLY A 381 1.92 -3.47 -25.00
CA GLY A 381 2.40 -4.81 -24.72
C GLY A 381 1.26 -5.83 -24.62
N LYS A 382 1.55 -6.95 -23.96
CA LYS A 382 0.56 -8.00 -23.69
C LYS A 382 -0.53 -7.47 -22.74
N GLY A 383 -1.78 -7.88 -22.97
CA GLY A 383 -2.93 -7.55 -22.15
C GLY A 383 -3.38 -8.75 -21.30
N ALA A 384 -4.24 -8.48 -20.33
CA ALA A 384 -4.86 -9.52 -19.52
C ALA A 384 -6.28 -9.19 -19.10
N VAL A 385 -7.06 -10.25 -18.85
CA VAL A 385 -8.27 -10.18 -18.03
C VAL A 385 -7.97 -10.95 -16.74
N ILE A 386 -7.93 -10.24 -15.61
CA ILE A 386 -7.75 -10.84 -14.28
C ILE A 386 -9.12 -11.15 -13.72
N CYS A 387 -9.36 -12.42 -13.35
CA CYS A 387 -10.72 -12.86 -13.01
C CYS A 387 -10.74 -14.07 -12.05
N LEU A 388 -11.94 -14.51 -11.67
CA LEU A 388 -12.16 -15.63 -10.76
C LEU A 388 -12.04 -17.03 -11.41
N LYS A 389 -11.43 -17.12 -12.60
CA LYS A 389 -11.03 -18.41 -13.17
C LYS A 389 -9.97 -19.07 -12.31
N THR A 390 -9.99 -20.38 -12.23
CA THR A 390 -9.01 -21.14 -11.43
C THR A 390 -7.71 -21.44 -12.16
N ASP A 391 -7.75 -21.49 -13.51
CA ASP A 391 -6.59 -21.82 -14.33
C ASP A 391 -6.12 -20.66 -15.22
N LEU A 392 -4.78 -20.52 -15.35
CA LEU A 392 -4.17 -19.64 -16.32
C LEU A 392 -4.53 -20.10 -17.74
N SER A 393 -5.02 -19.20 -18.54
CA SER A 393 -5.32 -19.41 -19.95
C SER A 393 -5.13 -18.13 -20.77
N ALA A 394 -5.46 -18.15 -22.05
CA ALA A 394 -5.33 -16.99 -22.91
C ALA A 394 -6.47 -16.94 -23.94
N PHE A 395 -6.85 -15.73 -24.35
CA PHE A 395 -7.71 -15.53 -25.52
C PHE A 395 -6.92 -15.70 -26.82
N ASN A 396 -5.67 -15.24 -26.83
CA ASN A 396 -4.73 -15.33 -27.95
C ASN A 396 -3.28 -15.14 -27.44
N LYS A 397 -2.30 -15.08 -28.36
CA LYS A 397 -0.87 -14.93 -28.04
C LYS A 397 -0.52 -13.66 -27.25
N ASP A 398 -1.34 -12.61 -27.35
CA ASP A 398 -1.09 -11.29 -26.77
C ASP A 398 -1.98 -10.99 -25.55
N ASN A 399 -3.00 -11.82 -25.26
CA ASN A 399 -3.96 -11.52 -24.20
C ASN A 399 -4.25 -12.76 -23.34
N TYR A 400 -3.91 -12.65 -22.05
CA TYR A 400 -4.07 -13.70 -21.06
C TYR A 400 -5.40 -13.61 -20.31
N ILE A 401 -5.83 -14.74 -19.73
CA ILE A 401 -6.82 -14.82 -18.66
C ILE A 401 -6.06 -15.27 -17.41
N VAL A 402 -5.89 -14.36 -16.46
CA VAL A 402 -5.07 -14.58 -15.28
C VAL A 402 -5.96 -14.77 -14.06
N PRO A 403 -5.85 -15.89 -13.33
CA PRO A 403 -6.53 -16.07 -12.05
C PRO A 403 -6.07 -15.04 -11.02
N ILE A 404 -7.00 -14.51 -10.21
CA ILE A 404 -6.69 -13.54 -9.14
C ILE A 404 -5.70 -14.10 -8.12
N TRP A 405 -5.76 -15.40 -7.81
CA TRP A 405 -4.86 -16.02 -6.83
C TRP A 405 -3.39 -16.07 -7.29
N MET A 406 -3.11 -15.75 -8.54
CA MET A 406 -1.76 -15.72 -9.10
C MET A 406 -1.06 -14.35 -8.95
N ILE A 407 -1.73 -13.31 -8.43
CA ILE A 407 -1.14 -11.98 -8.29
C ILE A 407 -0.09 -11.95 -7.19
#